data_615202a93e7e70941fc16809587a6456
#
_entry.id   615202a93e7e70941fc16809587a6456
#
_cell.length_a   1.000
_cell.length_b   1.000
_cell.length_c   1.000
_cell.angle_alpha   90.00
_cell.angle_beta   90.00
_cell.angle_gamma   90.00
#
_symmetry.space_group_name_H-M   'P 1'
#
loop_
_entity.id
_entity.type
_entity.pdbx_description
1 polymer ?
#
loop_
_entity_poly.entity_id
_entity_poly.type
_entity_poly.pdbx_seq_one_letter_code
_entity_poly.pdbx_strand_id
1 'polypeptide(L)'
;MQDIYDLLSEGERVTLECKKATKGVPNSLWDTYSAFANTYGGTILLGVVEHMDEQNNTKRFEIVGVEDADKIRKDLWNTVNSREKVNINLLYDDDIQTIDIDGKKIIAINVPRADYTVRPVYINNNLSRGT
;
A
#
# COMPACT_ATOMS: atom_id res chain seq x y z
N MET A 1 4.54 11.91 10.64
CA MET A 1 3.65 11.16 9.72
C MET A 1 2.28 11.81 9.70
N GLN A 2 1.65 11.84 8.55
CA GLN A 2 0.31 12.40 8.41
C GLN A 2 -0.70 11.58 9.21
N ASP A 3 -1.67 12.26 9.86
CA ASP A 3 -2.75 11.58 10.57
C ASP A 3 -3.58 10.77 9.58
N ILE A 4 -3.97 9.55 9.97
CA ILE A 4 -4.76 8.67 9.10
C ILE A 4 -6.08 9.31 8.67
N TYR A 5 -6.74 10.05 9.56
CA TYR A 5 -8.01 10.69 9.21
C TYR A 5 -7.82 11.84 8.24
N ASP A 6 -6.72 12.58 8.35
CA ASP A 6 -6.37 13.61 7.37
C ASP A 6 -6.11 12.99 6.01
N LEU A 7 -5.38 11.87 5.98
CA LEU A 7 -5.09 11.16 4.75
C LEU A 7 -6.37 10.65 4.08
N LEU A 8 -7.27 10.06 4.87
CA LEU A 8 -8.55 9.56 4.34
C LEU A 8 -9.46 10.68 3.87
N SER A 9 -9.41 11.85 4.50
CA SER A 9 -10.23 12.99 4.08
C SER A 9 -9.81 13.56 2.74
N GLU A 10 -8.54 13.40 2.37
CA GLU A 10 -8.05 13.79 1.05
C GLU A 10 -8.56 12.85 -0.04
N GLY A 11 -8.94 11.63 0.34
CA GLY A 11 -9.43 10.61 -0.59
C GLY A 11 -8.34 10.04 -1.47
N GLU A 12 -8.74 9.26 -2.44
CA GLU A 12 -7.82 8.65 -3.39
C GLU A 12 -7.58 9.57 -4.58
N ARG A 13 -6.94 10.70 -4.32
CA ARG A 13 -6.70 11.67 -5.38
C ARG A 13 -5.75 11.09 -6.42
N VAL A 14 -4.52 10.77 -6.02
CA VAL A 14 -3.51 10.26 -6.94
C VAL A 14 -2.67 9.19 -6.28
N THR A 15 -2.42 9.31 -4.98
CA THR A 15 -1.36 8.58 -4.30
C THR A 15 -1.82 7.78 -3.11
N LEU A 16 -3.11 7.46 -3.02
CA LEU A 16 -3.65 6.64 -1.94
C LEU A 16 -4.39 5.44 -2.51
N GLU A 17 -4.06 4.25 -2.04
CA GLU A 17 -4.78 3.03 -2.38
C GLU A 17 -5.14 2.29 -1.10
N CYS A 18 -6.41 1.92 -0.95
CA CYS A 18 -6.88 1.17 0.22
C CYS A 18 -7.20 -0.26 -0.19
N LYS A 19 -6.77 -1.21 0.63
CA LYS A 19 -7.02 -2.64 0.42
C LYS A 19 -7.54 -3.24 1.70
N LYS A 20 -8.55 -4.11 1.59
CA LYS A 20 -9.15 -4.76 2.75
C LYS A 20 -8.13 -5.62 3.49
N ALA A 21 -7.49 -6.54 2.80
CA ALA A 21 -6.34 -7.33 3.27
C ALA A 21 -6.49 -7.91 4.70
N THR A 22 -7.70 -8.26 5.13
CA THR A 22 -7.95 -8.68 6.51
C THR A 22 -7.18 -9.94 6.89
N LYS A 23 -6.98 -10.86 5.96
CA LYS A 23 -6.34 -12.15 6.22
C LYS A 23 -4.94 -12.29 5.67
N GLY A 24 -4.46 -11.35 4.88
CA GLY A 24 -3.13 -11.46 4.32
C GLY A 24 -2.85 -10.40 3.27
N VAL A 25 -1.63 -10.44 2.74
CA VAL A 25 -1.19 -9.50 1.72
C VAL A 25 -1.79 -9.91 0.36
N PRO A 26 -2.59 -9.04 -0.27
CA PRO A 26 -3.13 -9.36 -1.59
C PRO A 26 -2.01 -9.28 -2.65
N ASN A 27 -2.09 -10.14 -3.66
CA ASN A 27 -1.11 -10.11 -4.75
C ASN A 27 -1.11 -8.78 -5.50
N SER A 28 -2.27 -8.13 -5.59
CA SER A 28 -2.42 -6.84 -6.26
C SER A 28 -1.66 -5.71 -5.56
N LEU A 29 -1.23 -5.91 -4.31
CA LEU A 29 -0.42 -4.91 -3.61
C LEU A 29 0.86 -4.60 -4.39
N TRP A 30 1.49 -5.60 -4.95
CA TRP A 30 2.76 -5.42 -5.63
C TRP A 30 2.61 -4.70 -6.97
N ASP A 31 1.46 -4.86 -7.64
CA ASP A 31 1.13 -4.03 -8.81
C ASP A 31 1.03 -2.57 -8.41
N THR A 32 0.38 -2.28 -7.29
CA THR A 32 0.26 -0.91 -6.77
C THR A 32 1.61 -0.35 -6.34
N TYR A 33 2.43 -1.16 -5.65
CA TYR A 33 3.78 -0.77 -5.26
C TYR A 33 4.59 -0.33 -6.48
N SER A 34 4.61 -1.15 -7.51
CA SER A 34 5.34 -0.88 -8.74
C SER A 34 4.81 0.39 -9.43
N ALA A 35 3.49 0.53 -9.54
CA ALA A 35 2.88 1.70 -10.16
C ALA A 35 3.23 2.99 -9.41
N PHE A 36 3.17 2.98 -8.08
CA PHE A 36 3.51 4.15 -7.27
C PHE A 36 4.99 4.50 -7.41
N ALA A 37 5.87 3.50 -7.31
CA ALA A 37 7.30 3.72 -7.40
C ALA A 37 7.71 4.30 -8.75
N ASN A 38 7.04 3.92 -9.81
CA ASN A 38 7.35 4.36 -11.17
C ASN A 38 6.71 5.71 -11.52
N THR A 39 5.86 6.25 -10.67
CA THR A 39 5.17 7.53 -10.93
C THR A 39 5.52 8.56 -9.86
N TYR A 40 4.62 8.80 -8.92
CA TYR A 40 4.78 9.88 -7.93
C TYR A 40 5.00 9.37 -6.51
N GLY A 41 5.11 8.04 -6.33
CA GLY A 41 5.05 7.46 -5.01
C GLY A 41 3.60 7.40 -4.52
N GLY A 42 3.39 6.95 -3.28
CA GLY A 42 2.05 6.91 -2.72
C GLY A 42 1.98 6.12 -1.43
N THR A 43 0.78 6.05 -0.87
CA THR A 43 0.50 5.33 0.36
C THR A 43 -0.49 4.21 0.10
N ILE A 44 -0.20 3.02 0.61
CA ILE A 44 -1.10 1.87 0.57
C ILE A 44 -1.56 1.61 2.00
N LEU A 45 -2.88 1.51 2.21
CA LEU A 45 -3.45 1.22 3.52
C LEU A 45 -4.08 -0.17 3.49
N LEU A 46 -3.64 -1.05 4.38
CA LEU A 46 -4.21 -2.38 4.55
C LEU A 46 -5.13 -2.39 5.76
N GLY A 47 -6.30 -2.98 5.60
CA GLY A 47 -7.32 -3.00 6.65
C GLY A 47 -8.34 -1.87 6.52
N VAL A 48 -8.39 -1.23 5.36
CA VAL A 48 -9.32 -0.14 5.07
C VAL A 48 -10.08 -0.49 3.79
N VAL A 49 -11.39 -0.31 3.83
CA VAL A 49 -12.26 -0.55 2.68
C VAL A 49 -12.82 0.77 2.18
N GLU A 50 -12.76 0.97 0.89
CA GLU A 50 -13.36 2.12 0.24
C GLU A 50 -14.77 1.75 -0.22
N HIS A 51 -15.76 2.59 0.13
CA HIS A 51 -17.13 2.46 -0.34
C HIS A 51 -17.48 3.69 -1.16
N MET A 52 -18.11 3.47 -2.31
CA MET A 52 -18.58 4.55 -3.15
C MET A 52 -20.07 4.75 -2.96
N ASP A 53 -20.46 5.97 -2.58
CA ASP A 53 -21.88 6.34 -2.58
C ASP A 53 -22.24 6.84 -3.98
N GLU A 54 -22.91 6.00 -4.75
CA GLU A 54 -23.22 6.30 -6.13
C GLU A 54 -24.19 7.46 -6.28
N GLN A 55 -25.07 7.66 -5.29
CA GLN A 55 -26.07 8.74 -5.33
C GLN A 55 -25.40 10.11 -5.18
N ASN A 56 -24.44 10.21 -4.27
CA ASN A 56 -23.77 11.47 -3.96
C ASN A 56 -22.39 11.59 -4.63
N ASN A 57 -21.97 10.56 -5.32
CA ASN A 57 -20.65 10.50 -5.96
C ASN A 57 -19.52 10.78 -4.96
N THR A 58 -19.67 10.29 -3.73
CA THR A 58 -18.70 10.47 -2.66
C THR A 58 -18.08 9.16 -2.25
N LYS A 59 -16.85 9.21 -1.76
CA LYS A 59 -16.14 8.05 -1.25
C LYS A 59 -16.21 8.02 0.25
N ARG A 60 -16.42 6.84 0.82
CA ARG A 60 -16.36 6.60 2.26
C ARG A 60 -15.34 5.53 2.55
N PHE A 61 -14.65 5.66 3.66
CA PHE A 61 -13.65 4.71 4.09
C PHE A 61 -14.10 4.04 5.38
N GLU A 62 -13.96 2.73 5.42
CA GLU A 62 -14.29 1.94 6.60
C GLU A 62 -13.03 1.28 7.13
N ILE A 63 -12.75 1.46 8.42
CA ILE A 63 -11.62 0.81 9.09
C ILE A 63 -12.08 -0.57 9.51
N VAL A 64 -11.63 -1.61 8.80
CA VAL A 64 -11.99 -3.00 9.13
C VAL A 64 -10.88 -3.70 9.89
N GLY A 65 -9.65 -3.24 9.75
CA GLY A 65 -8.48 -3.82 10.41
C GLY A 65 -8.00 -5.11 9.75
N VAL A 66 -6.80 -5.53 10.16
CA VAL A 66 -6.21 -6.79 9.73
C VAL A 66 -6.18 -7.75 10.92
N GLU A 67 -6.26 -9.07 10.66
CA GLU A 67 -6.32 -10.07 11.73
C GLU A 67 -4.98 -10.23 12.45
N ASP A 68 -3.88 -10.28 11.70
CA ASP A 68 -2.54 -10.48 12.25
C ASP A 68 -1.57 -9.51 11.59
N ALA A 69 -1.43 -8.34 12.20
CA ALA A 69 -0.59 -7.28 11.66
C ALA A 69 0.89 -7.68 11.60
N ASP A 70 1.37 -8.40 12.60
CA ASP A 70 2.77 -8.81 12.64
C ASP A 70 3.09 -9.80 11.51
N LYS A 71 2.20 -10.72 11.24
CA LYS A 71 2.36 -11.67 10.15
C LYS A 71 2.36 -10.96 8.80
N ILE A 72 1.43 -10.05 8.59
CA ILE A 72 1.35 -9.28 7.35
C ILE A 72 2.62 -8.47 7.15
N ARG A 73 3.10 -7.81 8.19
CA ARG A 73 4.33 -7.02 8.15
C ARG A 73 5.53 -7.89 7.78
N LYS A 74 5.62 -9.07 8.35
CA LYS A 74 6.68 -10.03 8.02
C LYS A 74 6.59 -10.48 6.56
N ASP A 75 5.39 -10.81 6.09
CA ASP A 75 5.17 -11.23 4.70
C ASP A 75 5.53 -10.12 3.71
N LEU A 76 5.21 -8.86 4.06
CA LEU A 76 5.58 -7.71 3.23
C LEU A 76 7.10 -7.62 3.07
N TRP A 77 7.84 -7.70 4.18
CA TRP A 77 9.29 -7.60 4.14
C TRP A 77 9.93 -8.78 3.40
N ASN A 78 9.41 -9.98 3.59
CA ASN A 78 9.92 -11.15 2.89
C ASN A 78 9.74 -11.02 1.39
N THR A 79 8.58 -10.53 0.94
CA THR A 79 8.30 -10.42 -0.49
C THR A 79 9.07 -9.27 -1.13
N VAL A 80 9.14 -8.10 -0.48
CA VAL A 80 9.83 -6.95 -1.07
C VAL A 80 11.35 -7.20 -1.16
N ASN A 81 11.87 -8.08 -0.31
CA ASN A 81 13.28 -8.46 -0.34
C ASN A 81 13.56 -9.63 -1.30
N SER A 82 12.54 -10.22 -1.90
CA SER A 82 12.71 -11.28 -2.88
C SER A 82 12.85 -10.70 -4.28
N ARG A 83 14.03 -10.77 -4.87
CA ARG A 83 14.27 -10.20 -6.20
C ARG A 83 13.50 -10.89 -7.31
N GLU A 84 13.03 -12.11 -7.07
CA GLU A 84 12.16 -12.81 -8.00
C GLU A 84 10.76 -12.20 -8.04
N LYS A 85 10.32 -11.59 -6.93
CA LYS A 85 9.00 -10.98 -6.82
C LYS A 85 9.02 -9.49 -7.13
N VAL A 86 10.03 -8.78 -6.60
CA VAL A 86 10.17 -7.33 -6.77
C VAL A 86 11.63 -7.05 -7.10
N ASN A 87 11.89 -6.37 -8.21
CA ASN A 87 13.27 -6.17 -8.65
C ASN A 87 14.10 -5.29 -7.73
N ILE A 88 13.44 -4.42 -6.95
CA ILE A 88 14.14 -3.53 -6.02
C ILE A 88 13.29 -3.22 -4.81
N ASN A 89 13.90 -3.25 -3.62
CA ASN A 89 13.28 -2.82 -2.39
C ASN A 89 13.58 -1.35 -2.15
N LEU A 90 12.56 -0.50 -2.22
CA LEU A 90 12.66 0.93 -1.96
C LEU A 90 12.25 1.31 -0.53
N LEU A 91 11.83 0.34 0.29
CA LEU A 91 11.23 0.60 1.59
C LEU A 91 12.26 0.56 2.70
N TYR A 92 12.20 1.56 3.59
CA TYR A 92 12.89 1.56 4.88
C TYR A 92 11.92 1.13 5.97
N ASP A 93 12.45 0.82 7.16
CA ASP A 93 11.62 0.35 8.29
C ASP A 93 10.45 1.28 8.59
N ASP A 94 10.69 2.59 8.52
CA ASP A 94 9.65 3.58 8.84
C ASP A 94 8.57 3.69 7.75
N ASP A 95 8.80 3.11 6.59
CA ASP A 95 7.83 3.16 5.50
C ASP A 95 6.67 2.18 5.69
N ILE A 96 6.82 1.19 6.57
CA ILE A 96 5.75 0.26 6.92
C ILE A 96 5.42 0.45 8.39
N GLN A 97 4.22 0.95 8.69
CA GLN A 97 3.80 1.24 10.05
C GLN A 97 2.49 0.55 10.37
N THR A 98 2.40 0.04 11.58
CA THR A 98 1.15 -0.49 12.13
C THR A 98 0.49 0.61 12.96
N ILE A 99 -0.77 0.89 12.67
CA ILE A 99 -1.54 1.95 13.32
C ILE A 99 -2.75 1.31 13.99
N ASP A 100 -2.93 1.57 15.30
CA ASP A 100 -4.09 1.10 16.05
C ASP A 100 -5.15 2.18 16.04
N ILE A 101 -6.36 1.84 15.57
CA ILE A 101 -7.49 2.75 15.54
C ILE A 101 -8.66 2.05 16.20
N ASP A 102 -9.01 2.47 17.43
CA ASP A 102 -10.11 1.92 18.19
C ASP A 102 -10.03 0.38 18.31
N GLY A 103 -8.84 -0.14 18.55
CA GLY A 103 -8.60 -1.56 18.71
C GLY A 103 -8.43 -2.34 17.42
N LYS A 104 -8.59 -1.69 16.28
CA LYS A 104 -8.36 -2.30 14.97
C LYS A 104 -7.00 -1.87 14.44
N LYS A 105 -6.23 -2.82 13.94
CA LYS A 105 -4.89 -2.54 13.43
C LYS A 105 -4.93 -2.44 11.91
N ILE A 106 -4.37 -1.36 11.40
CA ILE A 106 -4.16 -1.20 9.97
C ILE A 106 -2.66 -1.07 9.69
N ILE A 107 -2.28 -1.29 8.45
CA ILE A 107 -0.88 -1.16 8.05
C ILE A 107 -0.80 -0.10 6.97
N ALA A 108 0.05 0.90 7.19
CA ALA A 108 0.31 1.96 6.22
C ALA A 108 1.68 1.72 5.59
N ILE A 109 1.72 1.71 4.26
CA ILE A 109 2.94 1.51 3.49
C ILE A 109 3.17 2.77 2.66
N ASN A 110 4.27 3.48 2.96
CA ASN A 110 4.66 4.66 2.18
C ASN A 110 5.64 4.21 1.10
N VAL A 111 5.20 4.26 -0.16
CA VAL A 111 6.01 3.87 -1.30
C VAL A 111 6.66 5.12 -1.88
N PRO A 112 7.99 5.24 -1.82
CA PRO A 112 8.65 6.40 -2.40
C PRO A 112 8.68 6.31 -3.92
N ARG A 113 8.78 7.46 -4.58
CA ARG A 113 9.06 7.50 -6.01
C ARG A 113 10.48 7.00 -6.23
N ALA A 114 10.65 6.06 -7.14
CA ALA A 114 11.97 5.55 -7.48
C ALA A 114 12.76 6.61 -8.26
N ASP A 115 14.07 6.69 -7.98
CA ASP A 115 14.95 7.52 -8.77
C ASP A 115 14.96 7.03 -10.23
N TYR A 116 15.10 7.94 -11.17
CA TYR A 116 15.09 7.57 -12.59
C TYR A 116 16.17 6.54 -12.95
N THR A 117 17.27 6.49 -12.17
CA THR A 117 18.37 5.53 -12.41
C THR A 117 17.99 4.10 -12.05
N VAL A 118 16.96 3.90 -11.22
CA VAL A 118 16.52 2.56 -10.80
C VAL A 118 15.16 2.18 -11.38
N ARG A 119 14.55 3.04 -12.18
CA ARG A 119 13.30 2.71 -12.85
C ARG A 119 13.55 1.94 -14.14
N PRO A 120 12.63 1.07 -14.58
CA PRO A 120 11.36 0.81 -13.92
C PRO A 120 11.48 -0.18 -12.76
N VAL A 121 10.59 -0.03 -11.77
CA VAL A 121 10.36 -1.03 -10.74
C VAL A 121 9.32 -2.00 -11.30
N TYR A 122 9.61 -3.29 -11.26
CA TYR A 122 8.71 -4.30 -11.80
C TYR A 122 8.63 -5.49 -10.87
N ILE A 123 7.60 -6.30 -11.07
CA ILE A 123 7.31 -7.45 -10.23
C ILE A 123 7.39 -8.73 -11.07
N ASN A 124 7.69 -9.85 -10.39
CA ASN A 124 7.77 -11.18 -11.00
C ASN A 124 8.68 -11.21 -12.24
N ASN A 125 9.76 -10.40 -12.24
CA ASN A 125 10.70 -10.28 -13.37
C ASN A 125 10.01 -9.91 -14.69
N ASN A 126 8.91 -9.16 -14.62
CA ASN A 126 8.12 -8.81 -15.80
C ASN A 126 8.04 -7.28 -15.94
N LEU A 127 8.81 -6.71 -16.85
CA LEU A 127 8.85 -5.27 -17.09
C LEU A 127 7.50 -4.69 -17.49
N SER A 128 6.67 -5.44 -18.22
CA SER A 128 5.39 -4.92 -18.67
C SER A 128 4.40 -4.72 -17.54
N ARG A 129 4.55 -5.44 -16.43
CA ARG A 129 3.69 -5.27 -15.26
C ARG A 129 4.15 -4.12 -14.36
N GLY A 130 5.39 -3.69 -14.48
CA GLY A 130 5.94 -2.62 -13.67
C GLY A 130 5.84 -1.24 -14.30
N THR A 131 5.30 -1.16 -15.47
CA THR A 131 5.15 0.11 -16.17
C THR A 131 3.68 0.54 -16.25
#